data_2ed24483297bc9036d5950a7dfafa461
#
_entry.id   2ed24483297bc9036d5950a7dfafa461
#
_cell.length_a   1.000
_cell.length_b   1.000
_cell.length_c   1.000
_cell.angle_alpha   90.00
_cell.angle_beta   90.00
_cell.angle_gamma   90.00
#
_symmetry.space_group_name_H-M   'P 1'
#
loop_
_entity.id
_entity.type
_entity.pdbx_description
1 polymer ?
#
loop_
_entity_poly.entity_id
_entity_poly.type
_entity_poly.pdbx_seq_one_letter_code
_entity_poly.pdbx_strand_id
1 'polypeptide(L)'
;DPSQLPQTIDDLKCELYPKNASQVWDSYKHTGASYDWYDDDIVCDAIERTHTIAYEQIGEIHPDTKMKLPSYTIPKGKSANEALIEAAKKGLVKKGLHTKKEYVAQLKHELRIIFEKEFAEYFITTKAIIDLAKKHMFVGPGRGSGAGSLVNYVLGITNVDPLKYGLLFSRFMDPNRSDYPDIDTDIGDRDKLLHLMRDKFGDENIIPISNYNRF
;
A
#
# COMPACT_ATOMS: atom_id res chain seq x y z
N ASP A 1 -13.75 -12.60 -26.59
CA ASP A 1 -12.90 -13.79 -26.64
C ASP A 1 -11.62 -13.51 -25.83
N PRO A 2 -11.36 -14.29 -24.74
CA PRO A 2 -10.16 -14.09 -23.90
C PRO A 2 -8.83 -14.22 -24.66
N SER A 3 -8.81 -14.91 -25.81
CA SER A 3 -7.63 -15.03 -26.67
C SER A 3 -7.24 -13.74 -27.39
N GLN A 4 -8.12 -12.73 -27.37
CA GLN A 4 -7.88 -11.43 -27.99
C GLN A 4 -7.39 -10.36 -26.97
N LEU A 5 -7.36 -10.69 -25.69
CA LEU A 5 -6.84 -9.79 -24.68
C LEU A 5 -5.31 -9.80 -24.69
N PRO A 6 -4.66 -8.62 -24.61
CA PRO A 6 -3.20 -8.53 -24.49
C PRO A 6 -2.74 -9.33 -23.26
N GLN A 7 -1.74 -10.19 -23.46
CA GLN A 7 -1.20 -11.03 -22.38
C GLN A 7 0.00 -10.38 -21.69
N THR A 8 0.66 -9.46 -22.37
CA THR A 8 1.80 -8.68 -21.87
C THR A 8 1.63 -7.21 -22.25
N ILE A 9 2.42 -6.33 -21.64
CA ILE A 9 2.46 -4.90 -22.02
C ILE A 9 2.89 -4.73 -23.48
N ASP A 10 3.77 -5.60 -23.98
CA ASP A 10 4.27 -5.57 -25.36
C ASP A 10 3.19 -5.93 -26.40
N ASP A 11 2.14 -6.63 -25.98
CA ASP A 11 0.99 -6.95 -26.84
C ASP A 11 0.01 -5.79 -27.00
N LEU A 12 0.16 -4.72 -26.21
CA LEU A 12 -0.66 -3.53 -26.30
C LEU A 12 -0.32 -2.75 -27.57
N LYS A 13 -1.31 -2.62 -28.46
CA LYS A 13 -1.18 -1.83 -29.70
C LYS A 13 -1.38 -0.32 -29.49
N CYS A 14 -1.45 0.13 -28.26
CA CYS A 14 -1.63 1.53 -27.89
C CYS A 14 -0.44 2.06 -27.11
N GLU A 15 -0.12 3.33 -27.32
CA GLU A 15 0.91 4.02 -26.56
C GLU A 15 0.37 4.46 -25.20
N LEU A 16 1.05 4.08 -24.10
CA LEU A 16 0.61 4.32 -22.71
C LEU A 16 1.39 5.44 -22.01
N TYR A 17 2.31 6.12 -22.69
CA TYR A 17 3.04 7.25 -22.11
C TYR A 17 2.23 8.54 -22.15
N PRO A 18 2.47 9.50 -21.24
CA PRO A 18 1.88 10.83 -21.30
C PRO A 18 2.26 11.54 -22.59
N LYS A 19 1.26 11.91 -23.39
CA LYS A 19 1.46 12.57 -24.68
C LYS A 19 1.43 14.10 -24.51
N ASN A 20 2.29 14.80 -25.22
CA ASN A 20 2.18 16.23 -25.40
C ASN A 20 1.10 16.57 -26.45
N ALA A 21 0.76 17.87 -26.58
CA ALA A 21 -0.31 18.34 -27.48
C ALA A 21 -0.13 17.85 -28.94
N SER A 22 1.09 17.95 -29.49
CA SER A 22 1.37 17.49 -30.87
C SER A 22 1.19 15.99 -31.02
N GLN A 23 1.65 15.21 -30.05
CA GLN A 23 1.50 13.75 -30.06
C GLN A 23 0.03 13.31 -29.91
N VAL A 24 -0.77 14.04 -29.15
CA VAL A 24 -2.22 13.79 -29.07
C VAL A 24 -2.87 14.08 -30.42
N TRP A 25 -2.54 15.22 -31.04
CA TRP A 25 -3.03 15.60 -32.35
C TRP A 25 -2.65 14.58 -33.42
N ASP A 26 -1.37 14.19 -33.47
CA ASP A 26 -0.86 13.18 -34.40
C ASP A 26 -1.57 11.83 -34.20
N SER A 27 -1.78 11.42 -32.96
CA SER A 27 -2.52 10.19 -32.67
C SER A 27 -3.97 10.28 -33.17
N TYR A 28 -4.63 11.41 -32.99
CA TYR A 28 -5.97 11.65 -33.51
C TYR A 28 -6.02 11.54 -35.04
N LYS A 29 -5.07 12.14 -35.75
CA LYS A 29 -5.03 12.13 -37.22
C LYS A 29 -4.58 10.79 -37.81
N HIS A 30 -3.74 10.01 -37.14
CA HIS A 30 -3.11 8.80 -37.70
C HIS A 30 -3.73 7.47 -37.27
N THR A 31 -4.71 7.47 -36.37
CA THR A 31 -5.30 6.21 -35.86
C THR A 31 -6.11 5.44 -36.91
N GLY A 32 -6.28 5.94 -38.13
CA GLY A 32 -7.00 5.26 -39.23
C GLY A 32 -8.48 4.97 -38.92
N ALA A 33 -8.93 5.27 -37.74
CA ALA A 33 -10.33 5.30 -37.40
C ALA A 33 -10.87 6.63 -37.91
N SER A 34 -11.74 6.58 -38.88
CA SER A 34 -12.53 7.73 -39.34
C SER A 34 -13.41 8.17 -38.17
N TYR A 35 -12.88 9.05 -37.36
CA TYR A 35 -13.68 9.76 -36.35
C TYR A 35 -14.39 10.95 -36.99
N ASP A 36 -15.16 10.71 -38.04
CA ASP A 36 -15.92 11.73 -38.80
C ASP A 36 -16.95 12.50 -37.96
N TRP A 37 -17.06 12.16 -36.70
CA TRP A 37 -17.97 12.73 -35.69
C TRP A 37 -17.31 13.78 -34.78
N TYR A 38 -15.99 13.93 -34.81
CA TYR A 38 -15.31 15.03 -34.15
C TYR A 38 -14.74 16.01 -35.18
N ASP A 39 -15.09 17.27 -35.01
CA ASP A 39 -14.49 18.36 -35.77
C ASP A 39 -13.06 18.60 -35.23
N ASP A 40 -12.17 18.92 -36.16
CA ASP A 40 -10.77 19.25 -35.84
C ASP A 40 -10.67 20.40 -34.83
N ASP A 41 -11.53 21.42 -34.96
CA ASP A 41 -11.57 22.55 -34.04
C ASP A 41 -11.98 22.13 -32.63
N ILE A 42 -12.89 21.17 -32.47
CA ILE A 42 -13.27 20.62 -31.16
C ILE A 42 -12.11 19.89 -30.50
N VAL A 43 -11.34 19.14 -31.28
CA VAL A 43 -10.17 18.41 -30.76
C VAL A 43 -9.04 19.37 -30.37
N CYS A 44 -8.79 20.41 -31.19
CA CYS A 44 -7.83 21.45 -30.85
C CYS A 44 -8.24 22.18 -29.58
N ASP A 45 -9.49 22.62 -29.45
CA ASP A 45 -10.03 23.25 -28.25
C ASP A 45 -9.88 22.34 -27.01
N ALA A 46 -10.13 21.04 -27.15
CA ALA A 46 -9.98 20.09 -26.05
C ALA A 46 -8.51 19.98 -25.59
N ILE A 47 -7.57 19.96 -26.53
CA ILE A 47 -6.13 19.93 -26.22
C ILE A 47 -5.71 21.23 -25.53
N GLU A 48 -6.09 22.40 -26.05
CA GLU A 48 -5.77 23.71 -25.45
C GLU A 48 -6.39 23.87 -24.06
N ARG A 49 -7.59 23.36 -23.86
CA ARG A 49 -8.28 23.38 -22.56
C ARG A 49 -7.51 22.63 -21.48
N THR A 50 -6.76 21.59 -21.83
CA THR A 50 -5.91 20.91 -20.84
C THR A 50 -4.82 21.85 -20.27
N HIS A 51 -4.26 22.71 -21.11
CA HIS A 51 -3.31 23.73 -20.69
C HIS A 51 -3.98 24.77 -19.79
N THR A 52 -5.11 25.31 -20.21
CA THR A 52 -5.90 26.28 -19.43
C THR A 52 -6.26 25.72 -18.04
N ILE A 53 -6.74 24.47 -17.98
CA ILE A 53 -7.04 23.82 -16.70
C ILE A 53 -5.79 23.72 -15.83
N ALA A 54 -4.68 23.21 -16.37
CA ALA A 54 -3.47 22.93 -15.60
C ALA A 54 -2.77 24.21 -15.09
N TYR A 55 -2.70 25.27 -15.90
CA TYR A 55 -1.89 26.44 -15.62
C TYR A 55 -2.68 27.69 -15.19
N GLU A 56 -3.97 27.78 -15.52
CA GLU A 56 -4.78 28.96 -15.26
C GLU A 56 -5.87 28.72 -14.21
N GLN A 57 -6.45 27.48 -14.16
CA GLN A 57 -7.59 27.19 -13.29
C GLN A 57 -7.22 26.46 -12.00
N ILE A 58 -6.30 25.51 -12.05
CA ILE A 58 -5.96 24.68 -10.86
C ILE A 58 -5.01 25.45 -9.92
N GLY A 59 -4.12 26.29 -10.44
CA GLY A 59 -3.09 26.95 -9.65
C GLY A 59 -2.06 25.97 -9.09
N GLU A 60 -1.15 26.48 -8.24
CA GLU A 60 -0.15 25.66 -7.58
C GLU A 60 -0.75 24.99 -6.34
N ILE A 61 -0.84 23.68 -6.36
CA ILE A 61 -1.27 22.87 -5.22
C ILE A 61 -0.05 22.13 -4.68
N HIS A 62 0.34 22.45 -3.46
CA HIS A 62 1.43 21.78 -2.74
C HIS A 62 0.83 20.88 -1.65
N PRO A 63 0.55 19.59 -1.92
CA PRO A 63 0.06 18.70 -0.90
C PRO A 63 1.12 18.51 0.19
N ASP A 64 0.67 18.40 1.45
CA ASP A 64 1.58 18.04 2.54
C ASP A 64 2.05 16.60 2.35
N THR A 65 3.28 16.44 1.87
CA THR A 65 3.91 15.14 1.62
C THR A 65 4.56 14.53 2.86
N LYS A 66 4.48 15.22 4.02
CA LYS A 66 5.05 14.68 5.26
C LYS A 66 4.28 13.45 5.71
N MET A 67 5.02 12.42 6.00
CA MET A 67 4.47 11.18 6.56
C MET A 67 3.84 11.47 7.93
N LYS A 68 2.56 11.14 8.08
CA LYS A 68 1.82 11.26 9.34
C LYS A 68 1.40 9.87 9.76
N LEU A 69 2.20 9.24 10.61
CA LEU A 69 1.88 7.96 11.20
C LEU A 69 1.28 8.16 12.59
N PRO A 70 0.30 7.34 13.01
CA PRO A 70 -0.22 7.38 14.37
C PRO A 70 0.86 6.95 15.34
N SER A 71 1.14 7.77 16.35
CA SER A 71 2.03 7.41 17.44
C SER A 71 1.30 6.47 18.40
N TYR A 72 1.68 5.19 18.39
CA TYR A 72 1.21 4.25 19.39
C TYR A 72 2.04 4.37 20.67
N THR A 73 1.42 4.13 21.81
CA THR A 73 2.12 4.20 23.11
C THR A 73 3.17 3.09 23.20
N ILE A 74 4.40 3.47 22.87
CA ILE A 74 5.56 2.62 23.05
C ILE A 74 5.91 2.61 24.55
N PRO A 75 6.34 1.46 25.11
CA PRO A 75 6.76 1.40 26.50
C PRO A 75 7.78 2.49 26.84
N LYS A 76 7.57 3.18 27.98
CA LYS A 76 8.47 4.27 28.40
C LYS A 76 9.94 3.83 28.38
N GLY A 77 10.77 4.63 27.74
CA GLY A 77 12.22 4.40 27.66
C GLY A 77 12.68 3.55 26.48
N LYS A 78 11.80 3.20 25.54
CA LYS A 78 12.16 2.49 24.29
C LYS A 78 11.81 3.34 23.08
N SER A 79 12.62 3.24 22.03
CA SER A 79 12.29 3.71 20.71
C SER A 79 11.34 2.72 19.98
N ALA A 80 10.67 3.19 18.93
CA ALA A 80 9.84 2.33 18.08
C ALA A 80 10.65 1.17 17.47
N ASN A 81 11.87 1.45 17.05
CA ASN A 81 12.77 0.46 16.47
C ASN A 81 13.13 -0.64 17.49
N GLU A 82 13.45 -0.27 18.73
CA GLU A 82 13.76 -1.23 19.78
C GLU A 82 12.55 -2.10 20.15
N ALA A 83 11.37 -1.49 20.24
CA ALA A 83 10.14 -2.20 20.51
C ALA A 83 9.79 -3.20 19.38
N LEU A 84 9.99 -2.81 18.11
CA LEU A 84 9.77 -3.66 16.96
C LEU A 84 10.77 -4.83 16.93
N ILE A 85 12.06 -4.58 17.19
CA ILE A 85 13.09 -5.62 17.28
C ILE A 85 12.72 -6.65 18.36
N GLU A 86 12.33 -6.18 19.54
CA GLU A 86 11.96 -7.07 20.65
C GLU A 86 10.74 -7.93 20.30
N ALA A 87 9.70 -7.31 19.74
CA ALA A 87 8.49 -8.02 19.33
C ALA A 87 8.79 -9.06 18.23
N ALA A 88 9.59 -8.70 17.23
CA ALA A 88 9.98 -9.58 16.14
C ALA A 88 10.84 -10.76 16.64
N LYS A 89 11.81 -10.52 17.53
CA LYS A 89 12.60 -11.58 18.16
C LYS A 89 11.74 -12.54 18.97
N LYS A 90 10.81 -12.03 19.80
CA LYS A 90 9.87 -12.86 20.55
C LYS A 90 9.01 -13.71 19.62
N GLY A 91 8.53 -13.14 18.53
CA GLY A 91 7.73 -13.85 17.52
C GLY A 91 8.54 -14.94 16.81
N LEU A 92 9.79 -14.66 16.45
CA LEU A 92 10.68 -15.61 15.81
C LEU A 92 10.95 -16.83 16.72
N VAL A 93 11.20 -16.57 18.01
CA VAL A 93 11.36 -17.64 19.02
C VAL A 93 10.07 -18.43 19.19
N LYS A 94 8.92 -17.77 19.33
CA LYS A 94 7.61 -18.41 19.47
C LYS A 94 7.27 -19.35 18.32
N LYS A 95 7.75 -19.02 17.11
CA LYS A 95 7.56 -19.85 15.90
C LYS A 95 8.66 -20.92 15.71
N GLY A 96 9.64 -21.01 16.61
CA GLY A 96 10.75 -21.98 16.51
C GLY A 96 11.71 -21.72 15.34
N LEU A 97 11.76 -20.49 14.84
CA LEU A 97 12.51 -20.12 13.62
C LEU A 97 13.86 -19.44 13.94
N HIS A 98 14.15 -19.16 15.23
CA HIS A 98 15.33 -18.41 15.66
C HIS A 98 16.67 -19.13 15.42
N THR A 99 16.64 -20.43 15.21
CA THR A 99 17.85 -21.24 14.90
C THR A 99 18.09 -21.36 13.39
N LYS A 100 17.13 -20.98 12.55
CA LYS A 100 17.22 -21.09 11.10
C LYS A 100 17.90 -19.85 10.54
N LYS A 101 19.10 -20.02 9.97
CA LYS A 101 19.95 -18.91 9.49
C LYS A 101 19.24 -18.05 8.43
N GLU A 102 18.51 -18.66 7.51
CA GLU A 102 17.77 -17.96 6.45
C GLU A 102 16.70 -17.02 7.01
N TYR A 103 15.94 -17.44 8.03
CA TYR A 103 14.91 -16.61 8.68
C TYR A 103 15.54 -15.44 9.45
N VAL A 104 16.66 -15.68 10.14
CA VAL A 104 17.36 -14.62 10.86
C VAL A 104 17.94 -13.59 9.90
N ALA A 105 18.51 -14.02 8.76
CA ALA A 105 19.05 -13.13 7.75
C ALA A 105 17.94 -12.29 7.11
N GLN A 106 16.83 -12.94 6.71
CA GLN A 106 15.69 -12.23 6.13
C GLN A 106 15.07 -11.23 7.11
N LEU A 107 14.90 -11.61 8.38
CA LEU A 107 14.36 -10.71 9.39
C LEU A 107 15.23 -9.46 9.56
N LYS A 108 16.55 -9.61 9.60
CA LYS A 108 17.48 -8.48 9.66
C LYS A 108 17.40 -7.60 8.44
N HIS A 109 17.27 -8.18 7.25
CA HIS A 109 17.12 -7.45 6.00
C HIS A 109 15.83 -6.60 5.99
N GLU A 110 14.69 -7.20 6.35
CA GLU A 110 13.40 -6.49 6.38
C GLU A 110 13.39 -5.37 7.44
N LEU A 111 13.88 -5.65 8.65
CA LEU A 111 13.96 -4.65 9.72
C LEU A 111 14.82 -3.45 9.32
N ARG A 112 15.94 -3.67 8.60
CA ARG A 112 16.77 -2.58 8.11
C ARG A 112 15.96 -1.65 7.20
N ILE A 113 15.24 -2.19 6.20
CA ILE A 113 14.42 -1.40 5.26
C ILE A 113 13.30 -0.67 5.99
N ILE A 114 12.63 -1.33 6.95
CA ILE A 114 11.58 -0.73 7.77
C ILE A 114 12.13 0.47 8.57
N PHE A 115 13.35 0.38 9.11
CA PHE A 115 13.98 1.46 9.88
C PHE A 115 14.45 2.61 8.98
N GLU A 116 15.04 2.32 7.82
CA GLU A 116 15.44 3.32 6.83
C GLU A 116 14.25 4.14 6.34
N LYS A 117 13.06 3.54 6.33
CA LYS A 117 11.79 4.20 5.94
C LYS A 117 10.96 4.73 7.12
N GLU A 118 11.45 4.62 8.35
CA GLU A 118 10.79 5.10 9.57
C GLU A 118 9.39 4.48 9.84
N PHE A 119 9.14 3.24 9.38
CA PHE A 119 7.85 2.57 9.53
C PHE A 119 7.69 1.73 10.80
N ALA A 120 8.61 1.75 11.75
CA ALA A 120 8.55 0.91 12.95
C ALA A 120 7.25 1.09 13.76
N GLU A 121 6.79 2.32 13.94
CA GLU A 121 5.53 2.63 14.64
C GLU A 121 4.30 2.06 13.92
N TYR A 122 4.29 2.10 12.59
CA TYR A 122 3.22 1.52 11.78
C TYR A 122 3.05 0.02 12.05
N PHE A 123 4.14 -0.75 12.07
CA PHE A 123 4.09 -2.19 12.35
C PHE A 123 3.64 -2.48 13.78
N ILE A 124 4.09 -1.71 14.76
CA ILE A 124 3.68 -1.88 16.16
C ILE A 124 2.20 -1.55 16.33
N THR A 125 1.72 -0.47 15.74
CA THR A 125 0.31 -0.06 15.77
C THR A 125 -0.55 -1.11 15.09
N THR A 126 -0.18 -1.56 13.90
CA THR A 126 -0.90 -2.62 13.18
C THR A 126 -0.95 -3.91 14.00
N LYS A 127 0.18 -4.32 14.60
CA LYS A 127 0.21 -5.47 15.51
C LYS A 127 -0.77 -5.31 16.66
N ALA A 128 -0.82 -4.13 17.27
CA ALA A 128 -1.72 -3.87 18.41
C ALA A 128 -3.20 -3.96 18.03
N ILE A 129 -3.56 -3.51 16.81
CA ILE A 129 -4.91 -3.62 16.26
C ILE A 129 -5.24 -5.09 15.96
N ILE A 130 -4.34 -5.82 15.31
CA ILE A 130 -4.55 -7.24 14.98
C ILE A 130 -4.62 -8.11 16.24
N ASP A 131 -3.79 -7.85 17.25
CA ASP A 131 -3.85 -8.55 18.53
C ASP A 131 -5.18 -8.28 19.27
N LEU A 132 -5.71 -7.06 19.15
CA LEU A 132 -7.03 -6.70 19.68
C LEU A 132 -8.13 -7.46 18.95
N ALA A 133 -8.12 -7.45 17.62
CA ALA A 133 -9.08 -8.17 16.80
C ALA A 133 -9.10 -9.68 17.13
N LYS A 134 -7.93 -10.32 17.17
CA LYS A 134 -7.78 -11.76 17.45
C LYS A 134 -8.33 -12.22 18.80
N LYS A 135 -8.46 -11.32 19.76
CA LYS A 135 -9.08 -11.63 21.07
C LYS A 135 -10.60 -11.71 21.02
N HIS A 136 -11.22 -11.09 20.03
CA HIS A 136 -12.66 -10.87 20.00
C HIS A 136 -13.37 -11.43 18.76
N MET A 137 -12.60 -11.75 17.71
CA MET A 137 -13.15 -12.18 16.42
C MET A 137 -12.17 -12.97 15.58
N PHE A 138 -12.64 -13.58 14.51
CA PHE A 138 -11.78 -14.18 13.51
C PHE A 138 -11.04 -13.11 12.71
N VAL A 139 -9.76 -13.38 12.46
CA VAL A 139 -8.87 -12.56 11.61
C VAL A 139 -8.28 -13.47 10.56
N GLY A 140 -8.38 -13.10 9.31
CA GLY A 140 -7.85 -13.84 8.17
C GLY A 140 -6.35 -14.08 8.27
N PRO A 141 -5.83 -15.06 7.53
CA PRO A 141 -4.41 -15.45 7.60
C PRO A 141 -3.45 -14.42 6.99
N GLY A 142 -3.99 -13.44 6.30
CA GLY A 142 -3.25 -12.41 5.57
C GLY A 142 -3.65 -12.39 4.09
N ARG A 143 -3.61 -11.22 3.51
CA ARG A 143 -4.00 -10.93 2.14
C ARG A 143 -3.03 -9.90 1.53
N GLY A 144 -3.03 -9.78 0.20
CA GLY A 144 -2.24 -8.78 -0.49
C GLY A 144 -0.72 -8.97 -0.34
N SER A 145 0.02 -7.92 -0.57
CA SER A 145 1.49 -7.92 -0.54
C SER A 145 2.07 -8.11 0.85
N GLY A 146 1.32 -7.73 1.90
CA GLY A 146 1.73 -7.85 3.29
C GLY A 146 2.07 -9.29 3.73
N ALA A 147 1.51 -10.31 3.04
CA ALA A 147 1.86 -11.71 3.26
C ALA A 147 3.32 -12.03 2.88
N GLY A 148 3.98 -11.20 2.06
CA GLY A 148 5.38 -11.36 1.67
C GLY A 148 6.38 -10.92 2.73
N SER A 149 5.93 -10.36 3.87
CA SER A 149 6.81 -9.88 4.94
C SER A 149 6.97 -10.90 6.07
N LEU A 150 8.22 -11.27 6.35
CA LEU A 150 8.58 -12.09 7.52
C LEU A 150 8.32 -11.34 8.84
N VAL A 151 8.50 -10.01 8.86
CA VAL A 151 8.17 -9.19 10.03
C VAL A 151 6.68 -9.33 10.35
N ASN A 152 5.77 -9.20 9.36
CA ASN A 152 4.34 -9.41 9.56
C ASN A 152 4.02 -10.81 10.10
N TYR A 153 4.70 -11.83 9.58
CA TYR A 153 4.51 -13.21 9.99
C TYR A 153 4.96 -13.45 11.45
N VAL A 154 6.16 -12.99 11.84
CA VAL A 154 6.65 -13.19 13.22
C VAL A 154 5.92 -12.32 14.23
N LEU A 155 5.44 -11.14 13.86
CA LEU A 155 4.57 -10.30 14.69
C LEU A 155 3.17 -10.91 14.88
N GLY A 156 2.82 -11.88 14.03
CA GLY A 156 1.48 -12.47 14.02
C GLY A 156 0.43 -11.58 13.36
N ILE A 157 0.83 -10.60 12.57
CA ILE A 157 -0.07 -9.82 11.72
C ILE A 157 -0.63 -10.75 10.63
N THR A 158 0.25 -11.54 9.99
CA THR A 158 -0.13 -12.59 9.05
C THR A 158 0.17 -13.99 9.62
N ASN A 159 -0.46 -15.03 9.05
CA ASN A 159 -0.21 -16.43 9.37
C ASN A 159 0.46 -17.19 8.21
N VAL A 160 0.83 -16.48 7.15
CA VAL A 160 1.50 -17.05 5.97
C VAL A 160 3.01 -16.92 6.15
N ASP A 161 3.74 -18.03 6.04
CA ASP A 161 5.20 -18.02 6.11
C ASP A 161 5.79 -17.66 4.74
N PRO A 162 6.35 -16.44 4.57
CA PRO A 162 6.79 -15.97 3.27
C PRO A 162 7.96 -16.75 2.70
N LEU A 163 8.88 -17.25 3.54
CA LEU A 163 10.02 -18.02 3.05
C LEU A 163 9.60 -19.40 2.58
N LYS A 164 8.71 -20.05 3.33
CA LYS A 164 8.17 -21.36 2.96
C LYS A 164 7.46 -21.35 1.59
N TYR A 165 6.77 -20.26 1.28
CA TYR A 165 6.01 -20.12 0.02
C TYR A 165 6.73 -19.29 -1.05
N GLY A 166 7.99 -18.90 -0.81
CA GLY A 166 8.78 -18.14 -1.79
C GLY A 166 8.22 -16.75 -2.11
N LEU A 167 7.53 -16.11 -1.15
CA LEU A 167 6.94 -14.79 -1.34
C LEU A 167 8.02 -13.71 -1.24
N LEU A 168 7.91 -12.68 -2.08
CA LEU A 168 8.92 -11.63 -2.19
C LEU A 168 8.56 -10.42 -1.32
N PHE A 169 9.45 -10.06 -0.39
CA PHE A 169 9.31 -8.86 0.43
C PHE A 169 9.30 -7.57 -0.39
N SER A 170 10.04 -7.52 -1.52
CA SER A 170 10.10 -6.36 -2.41
C SER A 170 8.74 -5.99 -3.05
N ARG A 171 7.79 -6.93 -3.12
CA ARG A 171 6.41 -6.64 -3.56
C ARG A 171 5.60 -5.90 -2.48
N PHE A 172 5.96 -6.07 -1.22
CA PHE A 172 5.32 -5.39 -0.10
C PHE A 172 6.02 -4.06 0.21
N MET A 173 7.35 -4.06 0.25
CA MET A 173 8.12 -2.86 0.54
C MET A 173 9.43 -2.88 -0.25
N ASP A 174 9.56 -1.91 -1.17
CA ASP A 174 10.75 -1.70 -1.99
C ASP A 174 11.54 -0.50 -1.45
N PRO A 175 12.86 -0.62 -1.23
CA PRO A 175 13.69 0.50 -0.81
C PRO A 175 13.60 1.73 -1.72
N ASN A 176 13.43 1.50 -3.03
CA ASN A 176 13.42 2.55 -4.06
C ASN A 176 12.05 3.24 -4.26
N ARG A 177 10.98 2.73 -3.66
CA ARG A 177 9.63 3.30 -3.76
C ARG A 177 9.30 4.11 -2.51
N SER A 178 8.62 5.24 -2.69
CA SER A 178 8.18 6.11 -1.58
C SER A 178 6.81 5.73 -1.01
N ASP A 179 6.19 4.67 -1.54
CA ASP A 179 4.85 4.25 -1.14
C ASP A 179 4.81 3.78 0.31
N TYR A 180 3.67 4.01 0.96
CA TYR A 180 3.39 3.44 2.28
C TYR A 180 3.19 1.93 2.18
N PRO A 181 3.64 1.16 3.19
CA PRO A 181 3.29 -0.25 3.27
C PRO A 181 1.78 -0.41 3.51
N ASP A 182 1.15 -1.25 2.72
CA ASP A 182 -0.28 -1.56 2.84
C ASP A 182 -0.44 -2.98 3.40
N ILE A 183 -1.04 -3.08 4.59
CA ILE A 183 -1.31 -4.36 5.26
C ILE A 183 -2.80 -4.64 5.23
N ASP A 184 -3.20 -5.42 4.25
CA ASP A 184 -4.57 -5.90 4.11
C ASP A 184 -4.90 -6.99 5.13
N THR A 185 -6.04 -6.87 5.78
CA THR A 185 -6.49 -7.86 6.76
C THR A 185 -8.00 -8.06 6.69
N ASP A 186 -8.41 -9.32 6.57
CA ASP A 186 -9.81 -9.69 6.65
C ASP A 186 -10.24 -9.83 8.11
N ILE A 187 -11.32 -9.14 8.48
CA ILE A 187 -11.82 -9.07 9.85
C ILE A 187 -13.26 -9.58 9.89
N GLY A 188 -13.56 -10.46 10.82
CA GLY A 188 -14.88 -11.08 10.95
C GLY A 188 -16.02 -10.13 11.32
N ASP A 189 -15.71 -9.05 12.04
CA ASP A 189 -16.69 -8.03 12.45
C ASP A 189 -16.03 -6.65 12.50
N ARG A 190 -16.19 -5.91 11.40
CA ARG A 190 -15.58 -4.58 11.24
C ARG A 190 -16.10 -3.57 12.26
N ASP A 191 -17.40 -3.54 12.49
CA ASP A 191 -18.01 -2.50 13.34
C ASP A 191 -17.63 -2.74 14.80
N LYS A 192 -17.63 -3.98 15.23
CA LYS A 192 -17.13 -4.36 16.56
C LYS A 192 -15.66 -3.99 16.74
N LEU A 193 -14.82 -4.21 15.72
CA LEU A 193 -13.42 -3.80 15.80
C LEU A 193 -13.28 -2.29 15.93
N LEU A 194 -14.05 -1.50 15.19
CA LEU A 194 -14.04 -0.04 15.30
C LEU A 194 -14.39 0.43 16.71
N HIS A 195 -15.42 -0.15 17.35
CA HIS A 195 -15.76 0.16 18.74
C HIS A 195 -14.60 -0.18 19.70
N LEU A 196 -14.04 -1.39 19.59
CA LEU A 196 -12.90 -1.80 20.42
C LEU A 196 -11.65 -0.93 20.22
N MET A 197 -11.43 -0.43 19.01
CA MET A 197 -10.34 0.49 18.72
C MET A 197 -10.58 1.86 19.36
N ARG A 198 -11.80 2.39 19.27
CA ARG A 198 -12.19 3.65 19.92
C ARG A 198 -12.03 3.59 21.42
N ASP A 199 -12.50 2.50 22.04
CA ASP A 199 -12.33 2.26 23.48
C ASP A 199 -10.87 2.22 23.91
N LYS A 200 -10.00 1.67 23.05
CA LYS A 200 -8.57 1.48 23.35
C LYS A 200 -7.71 2.70 23.05
N PHE A 201 -7.98 3.39 21.94
CA PHE A 201 -7.11 4.44 21.40
C PHE A 201 -7.72 5.85 21.54
N GLY A 202 -8.96 5.97 21.97
CA GLY A 202 -9.74 7.21 22.00
C GLY A 202 -10.63 7.36 20.76
N ASP A 203 -11.86 7.83 20.96
CA ASP A 203 -12.85 7.98 19.88
C ASP A 203 -12.38 8.99 18.82
N GLU A 204 -11.72 10.05 19.26
CA GLU A 204 -11.17 11.12 18.43
C GLU A 204 -10.01 10.67 17.51
N ASN A 205 -9.39 9.55 17.82
CA ASN A 205 -8.23 9.03 17.08
C ASN A 205 -8.62 7.98 16.03
N ILE A 206 -9.89 7.58 15.95
CA ILE A 206 -10.37 6.52 15.05
C ILE A 206 -11.45 7.06 14.13
N ILE A 207 -11.03 7.40 12.90
CA ILE A 207 -11.92 7.94 11.88
C ILE A 207 -11.85 7.05 10.63
N PRO A 208 -12.99 6.48 10.18
CA PRO A 208 -13.03 5.79 8.90
C PRO A 208 -12.77 6.75 7.74
N ILE A 209 -12.05 6.28 6.72
CA ILE A 209 -11.89 7.04 5.48
C ILE A 209 -13.27 7.14 4.80
N SER A 210 -13.67 8.37 4.46
CA SER A 210 -14.91 8.61 3.73
C SER A 210 -14.83 8.02 2.33
N ASN A 211 -15.82 7.22 1.98
CA ASN A 211 -15.97 6.65 0.64
C ASN A 211 -17.39 6.90 0.15
N TYR A 212 -17.52 7.54 -1.01
CA TYR A 212 -18.78 7.86 -1.64
C TYR A 212 -18.93 7.01 -2.90
N ASN A 213 -19.58 5.85 -2.79
CA ASN A 213 -19.96 5.05 -3.94
C ASN A 213 -21.30 5.57 -4.48
N ARG A 214 -21.35 5.90 -5.77
CA ARG A 214 -22.59 6.16 -6.51
C ARG A 214 -22.81 4.99 -7.47
N PHE A 215 -24.02 4.47 -7.46
CA PHE A 215 -24.52 3.51 -8.43
C PHE A 215 -25.29 4.23 -9.50
#